data_f18169068aa56137dce97f76b69c6319
#
_entry.id   f18169068aa56137dce97f76b69c6319
#
_cell.length_a   1.000
_cell.length_b   1.000
_cell.length_c   1.000
_cell.angle_alpha   90.00
_cell.angle_beta   90.00
_cell.angle_gamma   90.00
#
_symmetry.space_group_name_H-M   'P 1'
#
loop_
_entity.id
_entity.type
_entity.pdbx_description
1 polymer ?
#
loop_
_entity_poly.entity_id
_entity_poly.type
_entity_poly.pdbx_seq_one_letter_code
_entity_poly.pdbx_strand_id
1 'polypeptide(L)'
;MAADPVTSAQPAPTTDLLLIDRDFAAWPLDESPLLQALADWLRLPGRRVRIVALDFDALARSHPRFARWRRDWGHRIEALCPVDGALPPGLRLLAAGPVVLQWLDAPDWRLRRITDVVHVRSLREQCADFLQRCEPAWPATTLGL
;
A
#
# COMPACT_ATOMS: atom_id res chain seq x y z
N MET A 1 -12.95 21.87 28.95
CA MET A 1 -12.86 21.56 28.76
C MET A 1 -12.96 20.64 28.04
N ALA A 2 -13.30 20.33 27.97
CA ALA A 2 -13.41 19.20 27.57
C ALA A 2 -13.59 18.91 26.19
N ALA A 3 -13.80 19.78 25.44
CA ALA A 3 -13.83 19.57 24.01
C ALA A 3 -12.54 18.97 23.51
N ASP A 4 -11.50 19.25 24.21
CA ASP A 4 -10.20 18.80 23.78
C ASP A 4 -10.08 17.29 23.68
N PRO A 5 -10.63 16.52 24.59
CA PRO A 5 -10.54 15.07 24.44
C PRO A 5 -11.18 14.59 23.16
N VAL A 6 -12.28 15.20 22.79
CA VAL A 6 -12.93 14.81 21.55
C VAL A 6 -12.05 15.12 20.36
N THR A 7 -11.50 16.32 20.34
CA THR A 7 -10.64 16.72 19.25
C THR A 7 -9.40 15.83 19.17
N SER A 8 -8.80 15.57 20.32
CA SER A 8 -7.59 14.77 20.32
C SER A 8 -7.87 13.29 20.04
N ALA A 9 -9.11 12.86 20.22
CA ALA A 9 -9.46 11.48 19.93
C ALA A 9 -9.59 11.21 18.42
N GLN A 10 -9.76 12.25 17.64
CA GLN A 10 -9.89 12.07 16.20
C GLN A 10 -8.51 11.89 15.58
N PRO A 11 -8.27 10.77 14.88
CA PRO A 11 -7.00 10.59 14.24
C PRO A 11 -6.81 11.58 13.11
N ALA A 12 -5.56 11.88 12.81
CA ALA A 12 -5.25 12.68 11.64
C ALA A 12 -5.73 11.94 10.39
N PRO A 13 -6.13 12.67 9.35
CA PRO A 13 -6.52 12.01 8.12
C PRO A 13 -5.39 11.15 7.58
N THR A 14 -5.73 10.01 7.02
CA THR A 14 -4.75 9.15 6.37
C THR A 14 -4.31 9.82 5.08
N THR A 15 -3.02 10.10 4.97
CA THR A 15 -2.46 10.74 3.78
C THR A 15 -1.61 9.79 2.95
N ASP A 16 -1.14 8.71 3.55
CA ASP A 16 -0.30 7.73 2.87
C ASP A 16 -0.93 6.35 2.99
N LEU A 17 -0.99 5.65 1.86
CA LEU A 17 -1.30 4.23 1.85
C LEU A 17 -0.04 3.49 1.45
N LEU A 18 0.25 2.41 2.16
CA LEU A 18 1.39 1.57 1.85
C LEU A 18 0.90 0.15 1.60
N LEU A 19 1.20 -0.37 0.42
CA LEU A 19 0.80 -1.71 0.02
C LEU A 19 2.06 -2.52 -0.27
N ILE A 20 2.21 -3.66 0.39
CA ILE A 20 3.37 -4.52 0.21
C ILE A 20 2.91 -5.95 -0.02
N ASP A 21 3.34 -6.55 -1.11
CA ASP A 21 3.11 -7.95 -1.40
C ASP A 21 4.12 -8.40 -2.45
N ARG A 22 4.18 -9.69 -2.71
CA ARG A 22 5.05 -10.22 -3.76
C ARG A 22 4.61 -9.77 -5.14
N ASP A 23 3.34 -10.03 -5.48
CA ASP A 23 2.81 -9.78 -6.81
C ASP A 23 1.35 -9.36 -6.78
N PHE A 24 0.75 -9.25 -5.61
CA PHE A 24 -0.63 -8.83 -5.41
C PHE A 24 -1.66 -9.76 -6.07
N ALA A 25 -1.30 -11.00 -6.34
CA ALA A 25 -2.19 -11.92 -7.05
C ALA A 25 -3.51 -12.13 -6.31
N ALA A 26 -3.48 -12.16 -4.98
CA ALA A 26 -4.67 -12.40 -4.18
C ALA A 26 -5.45 -11.12 -3.82
N TRP A 27 -4.96 -9.96 -4.23
CA TRP A 27 -5.60 -8.68 -3.90
C TRP A 27 -6.63 -8.31 -4.96
N PRO A 28 -7.72 -7.63 -4.59
CA PRO A 28 -8.75 -7.21 -5.55
C PRO A 28 -8.40 -5.90 -6.26
N LEU A 29 -7.17 -5.77 -6.74
CA LEU A 29 -6.69 -4.51 -7.31
C LEU A 29 -7.36 -4.15 -8.63
N ASP A 30 -7.91 -5.13 -9.34
CA ASP A 30 -8.49 -4.87 -10.67
C ASP A 30 -9.98 -4.57 -10.62
N GLU A 31 -10.55 -4.45 -9.42
CA GLU A 31 -11.97 -4.23 -9.26
C GLU A 31 -12.32 -2.76 -9.35
N SER A 32 -13.28 -2.44 -10.20
CA SER A 32 -13.67 -1.05 -10.46
C SER A 32 -14.08 -0.29 -9.20
N PRO A 33 -14.85 -0.85 -8.27
CA PRO A 33 -15.19 -0.11 -7.05
C PRO A 33 -13.97 0.28 -6.23
N LEU A 34 -12.97 -0.61 -6.16
CA LEU A 34 -11.74 -0.29 -5.44
C LEU A 34 -10.97 0.83 -6.12
N LEU A 35 -10.82 0.75 -7.44
CA LEU A 35 -10.10 1.76 -8.19
C LEU A 35 -10.79 3.11 -8.09
N GLN A 36 -12.13 3.12 -8.11
CA GLN A 36 -12.86 4.36 -7.96
C GLN A 36 -12.66 4.96 -6.56
N ALA A 37 -12.69 4.11 -5.54
CA ALA A 37 -12.49 4.56 -4.17
C ALA A 37 -11.08 5.15 -3.99
N LEU A 38 -10.07 4.51 -4.56
CA LEU A 38 -8.71 5.03 -4.50
C LEU A 38 -8.58 6.34 -5.25
N ALA A 39 -9.22 6.46 -6.41
CA ALA A 39 -9.19 7.70 -7.18
C ALA A 39 -9.83 8.84 -6.41
N ASP A 40 -10.98 8.58 -5.80
CA ASP A 40 -11.67 9.61 -5.02
C ASP A 40 -10.81 10.07 -3.85
N TRP A 41 -10.15 9.12 -3.17
CA TRP A 41 -9.27 9.43 -2.06
C TRP A 41 -8.06 10.25 -2.51
N LEU A 42 -7.46 9.89 -3.65
CA LEU A 42 -6.27 10.58 -4.17
C LEU A 42 -6.56 12.00 -4.68
N ARG A 43 -7.82 12.33 -4.96
CA ARG A 43 -8.16 13.70 -5.38
C ARG A 43 -7.94 14.71 -4.26
N LEU A 44 -7.94 14.26 -3.02
CA LEU A 44 -7.69 15.16 -1.91
C LEU A 44 -6.19 15.48 -1.82
N PRO A 45 -5.84 16.70 -1.44
CA PRO A 45 -4.43 17.11 -1.49
C PRO A 45 -3.57 16.37 -0.48
N GLY A 46 -2.30 16.23 -0.81
CA GLY A 46 -1.32 15.64 0.09
C GLY A 46 -1.38 14.13 0.20
N ARG A 47 -2.18 13.47 -0.60
CA ARG A 47 -2.36 12.02 -0.51
C ARG A 47 -1.53 11.30 -1.56
N ARG A 48 -1.02 10.15 -1.17
CA ARG A 48 -0.22 9.33 -2.08
C ARG A 48 -0.32 7.85 -1.70
N VAL A 49 0.01 7.01 -2.67
CA VAL A 49 0.10 5.57 -2.48
C VAL A 49 1.52 5.13 -2.75
N ARG A 50 2.05 4.28 -1.89
CA ARG A 50 3.31 3.58 -2.16
C ARG A 50 3.00 2.11 -2.28
N ILE A 51 3.47 1.49 -3.35
CA ILE A 51 3.24 0.08 -3.60
C ILE A 51 4.57 -0.62 -3.81
N VAL A 52 4.79 -1.69 -3.08
CA VAL A 52 6.03 -2.46 -3.13
C VAL A 52 5.72 -3.87 -3.60
N ALA A 53 6.39 -4.31 -4.63
CA ALA A 53 6.23 -5.67 -5.15
C ALA A 53 7.57 -6.23 -5.59
N LEU A 54 7.67 -7.55 -5.64
CA LEU A 54 8.85 -8.21 -6.19
C LEU A 54 8.74 -8.34 -7.70
N ASP A 55 7.52 -8.45 -8.21
CA ASP A 55 7.29 -8.69 -9.63
C ASP A 55 6.11 -7.85 -10.11
N PHE A 56 6.42 -6.68 -10.65
CA PHE A 56 5.40 -5.78 -11.17
C PHE A 56 4.85 -6.25 -12.52
N ASP A 57 5.60 -7.06 -13.26
CA ASP A 57 5.08 -7.64 -14.51
C ASP A 57 3.95 -8.60 -14.21
N ALA A 58 4.11 -9.44 -13.20
CA ALA A 58 3.06 -10.33 -12.77
C ALA A 58 1.84 -9.56 -12.26
N LEU A 59 2.07 -8.49 -11.50
CA LEU A 59 0.98 -7.64 -11.03
C LEU A 59 0.21 -7.05 -12.20
N ALA A 60 0.90 -6.51 -13.19
CA ALA A 60 0.25 -5.88 -14.34
C ALA A 60 -0.53 -6.90 -15.17
N ARG A 61 -0.03 -8.13 -15.28
CA ARG A 61 -0.74 -9.17 -16.01
C ARG A 61 -2.00 -9.61 -15.27
N SER A 62 -1.94 -9.69 -13.94
CA SER A 62 -3.09 -10.08 -13.13
C SER A 62 -4.12 -8.96 -12.99
N HIS A 63 -3.66 -7.71 -13.03
CA HIS A 63 -4.52 -6.56 -12.78
C HIS A 63 -4.32 -5.49 -13.84
N PRO A 64 -4.75 -5.75 -15.09
CA PRO A 64 -4.51 -4.79 -16.17
C PRO A 64 -5.24 -3.45 -15.98
N ARG A 65 -6.40 -3.45 -15.32
CA ARG A 65 -7.11 -2.20 -15.04
C ARG A 65 -6.34 -1.35 -14.04
N PHE A 66 -5.79 -2.00 -13.02
CA PHE A 66 -4.96 -1.30 -12.04
C PHE A 66 -3.71 -0.74 -12.71
N ALA A 67 -3.09 -1.49 -13.61
CA ALA A 67 -1.90 -1.03 -14.32
C ALA A 67 -2.19 0.22 -15.13
N ARG A 68 -3.34 0.26 -15.80
CA ARG A 68 -3.76 1.45 -16.55
C ARG A 68 -4.05 2.61 -15.61
N TRP A 69 -4.77 2.34 -14.55
CA TRP A 69 -5.12 3.33 -13.53
C TRP A 69 -3.85 3.94 -12.91
N ARG A 70 -2.86 3.11 -12.66
CA ARG A 70 -1.56 3.52 -12.12
C ARG A 70 -0.90 4.59 -13.00
N ARG A 71 -0.99 4.43 -14.32
CA ARG A 71 -0.41 5.41 -15.23
C ARG A 71 -1.12 6.75 -15.16
N ASP A 72 -2.44 6.72 -14.98
CA ASP A 72 -3.22 7.95 -14.89
C ASP A 72 -2.87 8.77 -13.65
N TRP A 73 -2.48 8.09 -12.57
CA TRP A 73 -2.15 8.72 -11.31
C TRP A 73 -0.64 8.81 -11.06
N GLY A 74 0.15 8.69 -12.08
CA GLY A 74 1.59 8.48 -12.08
C GLY A 74 2.37 9.01 -10.89
N HIS A 75 2.38 10.31 -10.67
CA HIS A 75 3.23 10.92 -9.66
C HIS A 75 2.65 10.85 -8.24
N ARG A 76 1.42 10.39 -8.09
CA ARG A 76 0.78 10.21 -6.79
C ARG A 76 0.93 8.77 -6.29
N ILE A 77 1.47 7.90 -7.12
CA ILE A 77 1.66 6.48 -6.79
C ILE A 77 3.11 6.13 -7.01
N GLU A 78 3.81 5.87 -5.91
CA GLU A 78 5.21 5.49 -5.95
C GLU A 78 5.34 3.99 -5.92
N ALA A 79 5.98 3.41 -6.92
CA ALA A 79 6.21 1.97 -6.99
C ALA A 79 7.66 1.67 -6.68
N LEU A 80 7.89 0.69 -5.83
CA LEU A 80 9.22 0.35 -5.32
C LEU A 80 9.42 -1.16 -5.34
N CYS A 81 10.67 -1.59 -5.45
CA CYS A 81 11.01 -2.99 -5.28
C CYS A 81 12.24 -3.09 -4.38
N PRO A 82 12.36 -4.16 -3.59
CA PRO A 82 13.54 -4.33 -2.76
C PRO A 82 14.77 -4.64 -3.61
N VAL A 83 15.88 -4.03 -3.26
CA VAL A 83 17.13 -4.19 -4.00
C VAL A 83 17.58 -5.65 -4.03
N ASP A 84 17.38 -6.37 -2.91
CA ASP A 84 17.79 -7.77 -2.82
C ASP A 84 16.74 -8.76 -3.31
N GLY A 85 15.59 -8.27 -3.76
CA GLY A 85 14.56 -9.13 -4.34
C GLY A 85 13.80 -9.99 -3.35
N ALA A 86 13.80 -9.65 -2.06
CA ALA A 86 13.14 -10.45 -1.04
C ALA A 86 12.26 -9.60 -0.14
N LEU A 87 11.14 -10.17 0.30
CA LEU A 87 10.28 -9.56 1.31
C LEU A 87 10.59 -10.17 2.68
N PRO A 88 10.74 -9.33 3.71
CA PRO A 88 10.85 -9.85 5.07
C PRO A 88 9.58 -10.60 5.47
N PRO A 89 9.70 -11.61 6.32
CA PRO A 89 8.51 -12.32 6.82
C PRO A 89 7.54 -11.35 7.49
N GLY A 90 6.26 -11.54 7.25
CA GLY A 90 5.23 -10.74 7.89
C GLY A 90 4.94 -9.40 7.24
N LEU A 91 5.67 -9.01 6.19
CA LEU A 91 5.45 -7.73 5.54
C LEU A 91 4.65 -7.84 4.25
N ARG A 92 3.60 -8.65 4.25
CA ARG A 92 2.59 -8.64 3.21
C ARG A 92 1.37 -7.96 3.80
N LEU A 93 1.19 -6.67 3.50
CA LEU A 93 0.21 -5.88 4.23
C LEU A 93 -0.22 -4.64 3.48
N LEU A 94 -1.31 -4.05 3.98
CA LEU A 94 -1.77 -2.71 3.62
C LEU A 94 -1.77 -1.90 4.90
N ALA A 95 -1.07 -0.77 4.91
CA ALA A 95 -1.04 0.13 6.06
C ALA A 95 -1.75 1.42 5.70
N ALA A 96 -2.78 1.75 6.46
CA ALA A 96 -3.60 2.94 6.24
C ALA A 96 -3.83 3.62 7.59
N GLY A 97 -3.07 4.68 7.86
CA GLY A 97 -3.20 5.39 9.14
C GLY A 97 -2.97 4.46 10.32
N PRO A 98 -3.90 4.39 11.27
CA PRO A 98 -3.75 3.57 12.46
C PRO A 98 -4.14 2.10 12.25
N VAL A 99 -4.43 1.70 11.03
CA VAL A 99 -4.88 0.35 10.74
C VAL A 99 -3.90 -0.34 9.81
N VAL A 100 -3.58 -1.59 10.10
CA VAL A 100 -2.80 -2.44 9.21
C VAL A 100 -3.62 -3.70 8.93
N LEU A 101 -3.73 -4.03 7.64
CA LEU A 101 -4.29 -5.30 7.21
C LEU A 101 -3.11 -6.17 6.77
N GLN A 102 -2.92 -7.29 7.45
CA GLN A 102 -1.77 -8.15 7.21
C GLN A 102 -2.22 -9.50 6.67
N TRP A 103 -1.62 -9.91 5.54
CA TRP A 103 -1.85 -11.24 5.00
C TRP A 103 -1.00 -12.24 5.77
N LEU A 104 -1.63 -13.31 6.22
CA LEU A 104 -0.93 -14.38 6.92
C LEU A 104 -0.57 -15.47 5.93
N ASP A 105 0.65 -15.98 6.07
CA ASP A 105 1.13 -17.08 5.24
C ASP A 105 0.54 -18.37 5.76
N ALA A 106 -0.71 -18.59 5.51
CA ALA A 106 -1.39 -19.79 5.93
C ALA A 106 -2.03 -20.42 4.70
N PRO A 107 -2.25 -21.72 4.74
CA PRO A 107 -2.94 -22.36 3.60
C PRO A 107 -4.30 -21.73 3.32
N ASP A 108 -4.87 -21.07 4.32
CA ASP A 108 -6.22 -20.53 4.23
C ASP A 108 -6.29 -19.07 3.81
N TRP A 109 -5.17 -18.45 3.46
CA TRP A 109 -5.17 -17.06 3.01
C TRP A 109 -5.88 -16.13 3.99
N ARG A 110 -5.43 -16.05 5.20
CA ARG A 110 -6.09 -15.22 6.19
C ARG A 110 -5.59 -13.79 6.14
N LEU A 111 -6.53 -12.88 6.37
CA LEU A 111 -6.23 -11.46 6.50
C LEU A 111 -6.47 -11.07 7.94
N ARG A 112 -5.52 -10.41 8.56
CA ARG A 112 -5.63 -9.97 9.94
C ARG A 112 -5.67 -8.46 10.01
N ARG A 113 -6.67 -7.93 10.70
CA ARG A 113 -6.77 -6.50 10.93
C ARG A 113 -6.08 -6.17 12.25
N ILE A 114 -5.15 -5.22 12.23
CA ILE A 114 -4.38 -4.83 13.40
C ILE A 114 -4.65 -3.36 13.68
N THR A 115 -5.15 -3.08 14.89
CA THR A 115 -5.44 -1.72 15.34
C THR A 115 -4.75 -1.39 16.66
N ASP A 116 -4.12 -2.37 17.29
CA ASP A 116 -3.36 -2.13 18.52
C ASP A 116 -2.21 -1.17 18.24
N VAL A 117 -2.15 -0.09 19.00
CA VAL A 117 -1.22 1.00 18.74
C VAL A 117 0.24 0.53 18.75
N VAL A 118 0.60 -0.31 19.72
CA VAL A 118 1.97 -0.79 19.84
C VAL A 118 2.32 -1.70 18.68
N HIS A 119 1.42 -2.60 18.33
CA HIS A 119 1.64 -3.54 17.23
C HIS A 119 1.73 -2.79 15.89
N VAL A 120 0.83 -1.84 15.66
CA VAL A 120 0.86 -1.02 14.44
C VAL A 120 2.17 -0.27 14.33
N ARG A 121 2.61 0.33 15.43
CA ARG A 121 3.88 1.07 15.45
C ARG A 121 5.05 0.16 15.09
N SER A 122 5.08 -1.02 15.69
CA SER A 122 6.15 -1.99 15.42
C SER A 122 6.18 -2.37 13.94
N LEU A 123 5.02 -2.66 13.35
CA LEU A 123 4.96 -3.01 11.94
C LEU A 123 5.37 -1.84 11.05
N ARG A 124 4.96 -0.63 11.40
CA ARG A 124 5.35 0.54 10.62
C ARG A 124 6.84 0.80 10.68
N GLU A 125 7.47 0.55 11.82
CA GLU A 125 8.92 0.66 11.93
C GLU A 125 9.63 -0.36 11.06
N GLN A 126 9.12 -1.59 11.05
CA GLN A 126 9.67 -2.62 10.18
C GLN A 126 9.50 -2.25 8.71
N CYS A 127 8.35 -1.68 8.35
CA CYS A 127 8.12 -1.22 7.00
C CYS A 127 9.09 -0.09 6.62
N ALA A 128 9.30 0.86 7.53
CA ALA A 128 10.20 1.98 7.28
C ALA A 128 11.62 1.49 7.04
N ASP A 129 12.09 0.54 7.84
CA ASP A 129 13.41 -0.05 7.64
C ASP A 129 13.50 -0.76 6.31
N PHE A 130 12.48 -1.51 5.96
CA PHE A 130 12.44 -2.23 4.71
C PHE A 130 12.46 -1.28 3.51
N LEU A 131 11.68 -0.20 3.59
CA LEU A 131 11.60 0.76 2.50
C LEU A 131 12.94 1.41 2.18
N GLN A 132 13.83 1.51 3.17
CA GLN A 132 15.17 2.04 2.93
C GLN A 132 16.01 1.12 2.04
N ARG A 133 15.62 -0.14 1.90
CA ARG A 133 16.28 -1.10 1.03
C ARG A 133 15.56 -1.27 -0.30
N CYS A 134 14.62 -0.39 -0.59
CA CYS A 134 13.85 -0.44 -1.83
C CYS A 134 14.30 0.66 -2.77
N GLU A 135 14.07 0.45 -4.05
CA GLU A 135 14.40 1.41 -5.09
C GLU A 135 13.20 1.59 -6.01
N PRO A 136 13.14 2.72 -6.72
CA PRO A 136 12.03 2.96 -7.66
C PRO A 136 11.93 1.86 -8.70
N ALA A 137 10.68 1.52 -9.02
CA ALA A 137 10.38 0.46 -9.98
C ALA A 137 9.11 0.83 -10.73
N TRP A 138 8.79 0.06 -11.77
CA TRP A 138 7.53 0.19 -12.52
C TRP A 138 7.22 1.64 -12.85
N PRO A 139 7.98 2.25 -13.78
CA PRO A 139 7.80 3.67 -14.11
C PRO A 139 6.37 3.95 -14.56
N ALA A 140 5.88 5.14 -14.22
CA ALA A 140 4.52 5.55 -14.52
C ALA A 140 4.30 5.72 -16.01
N THR A 141 5.33 6.08 -16.75
CA THR A 141 5.23 6.26 -18.18
C THR A 141 6.03 5.20 -18.90
N THR A 142 5.51 4.79 -20.03
CA THR A 142 6.16 3.81 -20.87
C THR A 142 6.65 4.50 -22.12
N LEU A 143 7.63 5.36 -21.94
CA LEU A 143 8.15 6.14 -23.06
C LEU A 143 8.66 5.23 -24.16
N GLY A 144 8.32 5.57 -25.38
CA GLY A 144 8.73 4.76 -26.49
C GLY A 144 7.87 3.55 -26.73
N LEU A 145 6.85 3.41 -25.96
CA LEU A 145 5.94 2.27 -26.10
C LEU A 145 4.61 2.69 -26.60
#